data_7479fe30801893a4f37fbe6e0045e66f
#
_entry.id   7479fe30801893a4f37fbe6e0045e66f
#
_cell.length_a   1.000
_cell.length_b   1.000
_cell.length_c   1.000
_cell.angle_alpha   90.00
_cell.angle_beta   90.00
_cell.angle_gamma   90.00
#
_symmetry.space_group_name_H-M   'P 1'
#
loop_
_entity.id
_entity.type
_entity.pdbx_description
1 polymer ?
#
loop_
_entity_poly.entity_id
_entity_poly.type
_entity_poly.pdbx_seq_one_letter_code
_entity_poly.pdbx_strand_id
1 'polypeptide(L)'
;RAKAAGLVDYRLVQLRDFTHDKHHTVDDAPFGGGAGMVLKAEPFLEAVESLGPTGPVVVMSARGRRFTHDDAVRLSLGSALTVLCGHYKDIDQRVVDLLGAEEISLGDFVLSGGEPAALCVIDAVVRLLPGAISDHESASSDSAMPP
;
A
#
# COMPACT_ATOMS: atom_id res chain seq x y z
N ARG A 1 0.44 15.61 -12.09
CA ARG A 1 1.10 15.62 -13.40
C ARG A 1 0.99 14.26 -14.07
N ALA A 2 1.50 13.16 -13.50
CA ALA A 2 1.47 11.82 -14.08
C ALA A 2 0.05 11.35 -14.46
N LYS A 3 -0.95 11.55 -13.60
CA LYS A 3 -2.36 11.24 -13.90
C LYS A 3 -2.88 12.07 -15.08
N ALA A 4 -2.62 13.36 -15.13
CA ALA A 4 -3.04 14.24 -16.23
C ALA A 4 -2.37 13.86 -17.57
N ALA A 5 -1.18 13.28 -17.53
CA ALA A 5 -0.48 12.75 -18.69
C ALA A 5 -0.91 11.31 -19.09
N GLY A 6 -1.84 10.70 -18.36
CA GLY A 6 -2.32 9.35 -18.64
C GLY A 6 -1.32 8.23 -18.29
N LEU A 7 -0.27 8.54 -17.52
CA LEU A 7 0.77 7.58 -17.13
C LEU A 7 0.35 6.72 -15.94
N VAL A 8 -0.57 7.20 -15.13
CA VAL A 8 -1.08 6.50 -13.94
C VAL A 8 -2.53 6.89 -13.71
N ASP A 9 -3.32 5.93 -13.23
CA ASP A 9 -4.65 6.17 -12.68
C ASP A 9 -4.73 5.63 -11.25
N TYR A 10 -5.59 6.23 -10.43
CA TYR A 10 -5.78 5.85 -9.03
C TYR A 10 -7.22 5.41 -8.80
N ARG A 11 -7.37 4.25 -8.21
CA ARG A 11 -8.64 3.75 -7.72
C ARG A 11 -8.61 3.71 -6.20
N LEU A 12 -9.35 4.59 -5.57
CA LEU A 12 -9.52 4.61 -4.11
C LEU A 12 -10.71 3.75 -3.74
N VAL A 13 -10.51 2.87 -2.77
CA VAL A 13 -11.52 1.92 -2.30
C VAL A 13 -11.73 2.11 -0.81
N GLN A 14 -12.98 2.31 -0.41
CA GLN A 14 -13.37 2.43 0.99
C GLN A 14 -13.76 1.05 1.54
N LEU A 15 -13.02 0.57 2.55
CA LEU A 15 -13.25 -0.76 3.14
C LEU A 15 -14.66 -0.93 3.71
N ARG A 16 -15.27 0.14 4.23
CA ARG A 16 -16.63 0.08 4.78
C ARG A 16 -17.69 -0.31 3.76
N ASP A 17 -17.42 -0.12 2.47
CA ASP A 17 -18.32 -0.52 1.38
C ASP A 17 -18.37 -2.05 1.20
N PHE A 18 -17.41 -2.77 1.81
CA PHE A 18 -17.29 -4.23 1.77
C PHE A 18 -17.66 -4.87 3.13
N THR A 19 -18.45 -4.20 3.93
CA THR A 19 -19.01 -4.72 5.18
C THR A 19 -20.50 -4.96 5.02
N HIS A 20 -21.02 -6.02 5.66
CA HIS A 20 -22.40 -6.47 5.49
C HIS A 20 -23.27 -6.24 6.73
N ASP A 21 -22.67 -5.72 7.81
CA ASP A 21 -23.38 -5.37 9.03
C ASP A 21 -23.96 -3.94 8.99
N LYS A 22 -24.99 -3.68 9.78
CA LYS A 22 -25.69 -2.39 9.84
C LYS A 22 -24.79 -1.20 10.15
N HIS A 23 -23.69 -1.43 10.87
CA HIS A 23 -22.79 -0.39 11.35
C HIS A 23 -21.53 -0.21 10.48
N HIS A 24 -21.40 -0.98 9.40
CA HIS A 24 -20.24 -0.98 8.53
C HIS A 24 -18.92 -1.17 9.30
N THR A 25 -18.89 -2.17 10.17
CA THR A 25 -17.80 -2.43 11.11
C THR A 25 -16.63 -3.11 10.42
N VAL A 26 -15.50 -2.41 10.31
CA VAL A 26 -14.28 -2.89 9.64
C VAL A 26 -13.25 -3.45 10.62
N ASP A 27 -13.46 -3.33 11.91
CA ASP A 27 -12.51 -3.67 12.97
C ASP A 27 -13.13 -4.60 14.01
N ASP A 28 -12.28 -5.31 14.76
CA ASP A 28 -12.68 -6.24 15.82
C ASP A 28 -11.60 -6.31 16.91
N ALA A 29 -11.93 -6.92 18.03
CA ALA A 29 -10.97 -7.18 19.09
C ALA A 29 -9.84 -8.11 18.60
N PRO A 30 -8.58 -7.89 19.05
CA PRO A 30 -7.48 -8.75 18.65
C PRO A 30 -7.69 -10.19 19.14
N PHE A 31 -7.37 -11.17 18.29
CA PHE A 31 -7.30 -12.56 18.68
C PHE A 31 -6.29 -12.74 19.84
N GLY A 32 -6.71 -13.41 20.89
CA GLY A 32 -5.88 -13.57 22.10
C GLY A 32 -5.97 -12.43 23.10
N GLY A 33 -6.81 -11.42 22.85
CA GLY A 33 -7.04 -10.30 23.76
C GLY A 33 -5.97 -9.20 23.64
N GLY A 34 -6.09 -8.20 24.47
CA GLY A 34 -5.21 -7.02 24.50
C GLY A 34 -5.95 -5.74 24.15
N ALA A 35 -5.31 -4.59 24.39
CA ALA A 35 -5.88 -3.28 24.09
C ALA A 35 -5.82 -2.96 22.59
N GLY A 36 -6.81 -2.23 22.10
CA GLY A 36 -6.90 -1.76 20.72
C GLY A 36 -7.74 -2.66 19.83
N MET A 37 -7.88 -2.26 18.56
CA MET A 37 -8.68 -2.95 17.55
C MET A 37 -7.80 -3.38 16.39
N VAL A 38 -8.23 -4.39 15.64
CA VAL A 38 -7.55 -4.91 14.44
C VAL A 38 -8.54 -4.85 13.29
N LEU A 39 -8.10 -4.42 12.12
CA LEU A 39 -8.93 -4.42 10.92
C LEU A 39 -9.18 -5.85 10.45
N LYS A 40 -10.45 -6.16 10.19
CA LYS A 40 -10.92 -7.49 9.77
C LYS A 40 -10.36 -7.89 8.40
N ALA A 41 -10.15 -9.19 8.20
CA ALA A 41 -9.66 -9.71 6.92
C ALA A 41 -10.72 -9.63 5.82
N GLU A 42 -11.97 -9.95 6.11
CA GLU A 42 -13.02 -10.11 5.12
C GLU A 42 -13.20 -8.86 4.24
N PRO A 43 -13.33 -7.62 4.76
CA PRO A 43 -13.46 -6.43 3.93
C PRO A 43 -12.27 -6.20 2.99
N PHE A 44 -11.04 -6.51 3.42
CA PHE A 44 -9.86 -6.40 2.57
C PHE A 44 -9.89 -7.41 1.42
N LEU A 45 -10.22 -8.65 1.71
CA LEU A 45 -10.26 -9.72 0.71
C LEU A 45 -11.31 -9.41 -0.36
N GLU A 46 -12.52 -9.03 0.05
CA GLU A 46 -13.60 -8.66 -0.88
C GLU A 46 -13.25 -7.41 -1.69
N ALA A 47 -12.65 -6.38 -1.05
CA ALA A 47 -12.23 -5.18 -1.73
C ALA A 47 -11.17 -5.47 -2.81
N VAL A 48 -10.15 -6.27 -2.49
CA VAL A 48 -9.10 -6.65 -3.44
C VAL A 48 -9.67 -7.50 -4.57
N GLU A 49 -10.54 -8.47 -4.27
CA GLU A 49 -11.21 -9.29 -5.28
C GLU A 49 -12.03 -8.42 -6.27
N SER A 50 -12.70 -7.40 -5.78
CA SER A 50 -13.49 -6.47 -6.60
C SER A 50 -12.67 -5.66 -7.60
N LEU A 51 -11.37 -5.51 -7.36
CA LEU A 51 -10.46 -4.75 -8.23
C LEU A 51 -10.07 -5.51 -9.50
N GLY A 52 -10.19 -6.84 -9.52
CA GLY A 52 -9.68 -7.69 -10.59
C GLY A 52 -8.14 -7.81 -10.52
N PRO A 53 -7.41 -7.83 -11.65
CA PRO A 53 -5.96 -7.95 -11.65
C PRO A 53 -5.30 -6.77 -10.91
N THR A 54 -4.68 -7.06 -9.78
CA THR A 54 -4.21 -6.05 -8.81
C THR A 54 -2.70 -5.79 -8.86
N GLY A 55 -1.94 -6.59 -9.61
CA GLY A 55 -0.49 -6.56 -9.52
C GLY A 55 0.02 -7.00 -8.12
N PRO A 56 1.23 -6.62 -7.73
CA PRO A 56 1.70 -6.82 -6.37
C PRO A 56 0.77 -6.14 -5.35
N VAL A 57 0.50 -6.84 -4.23
CA VAL A 57 -0.22 -6.29 -3.08
C VAL A 57 0.77 -5.95 -1.99
N VAL A 58 0.76 -4.71 -1.53
CA VAL A 58 1.64 -4.20 -0.48
C VAL A 58 0.81 -3.72 0.70
N VAL A 59 1.16 -4.16 1.89
CA VAL A 59 0.59 -3.67 3.14
C VAL A 59 1.56 -2.68 3.78
N MET A 60 1.11 -1.47 4.07
CA MET A 60 1.90 -0.52 4.84
C MET A 60 1.87 -0.91 6.32
N SER A 61 2.99 -1.38 6.83
CA SER A 61 3.12 -1.94 8.17
C SER A 61 4.43 -1.50 8.84
N ALA A 62 4.37 -1.05 10.10
CA ALA A 62 5.57 -0.65 10.85
C ALA A 62 6.54 -1.81 11.09
N ARG A 63 6.04 -3.05 11.11
CA ARG A 63 6.85 -4.27 11.27
C ARG A 63 7.36 -4.85 9.95
N GLY A 64 6.93 -4.28 8.81
CA GLY A 64 7.35 -4.73 7.48
C GLY A 64 8.85 -4.49 7.23
N ARG A 65 9.38 -5.15 6.22
CA ARG A 65 10.74 -4.85 5.77
C ARG A 65 10.82 -3.40 5.25
N ARG A 66 11.99 -2.80 5.39
CA ARG A 66 12.18 -1.41 4.95
C ARG A 66 12.04 -1.29 3.42
N PHE A 67 11.28 -0.30 2.99
CA PHE A 67 11.17 0.11 1.59
C PHE A 67 12.50 0.69 1.10
N THR A 68 12.91 0.32 -0.10
CA THR A 68 14.16 0.75 -0.73
C THR A 68 13.92 1.30 -2.12
N HIS A 69 14.93 1.93 -2.72
CA HIS A 69 14.88 2.37 -4.11
C HIS A 69 14.65 1.18 -5.07
N ASP A 70 15.30 0.04 -4.82
CA ASP A 70 15.13 -1.18 -5.64
C ASP A 70 13.68 -1.67 -5.61
N ASP A 71 12.97 -1.51 -4.50
CA ASP A 71 11.53 -1.79 -4.44
C ASP A 71 10.74 -0.84 -5.33
N ALA A 72 11.06 0.45 -5.30
CA ALA A 72 10.40 1.42 -6.16
C ALA A 72 10.62 1.08 -7.64
N VAL A 73 11.84 0.72 -8.04
CA VAL A 73 12.17 0.26 -9.40
C VAL A 73 11.35 -0.98 -9.74
N ARG A 74 11.40 -2.02 -8.91
CA ARG A 74 10.65 -3.27 -9.14
C ARG A 74 9.15 -3.03 -9.31
N LEU A 75 8.55 -2.21 -8.43
CA LEU A 75 7.13 -1.90 -8.48
C LEU A 75 6.74 -1.01 -9.66
N SER A 76 7.64 -0.15 -10.14
CA SER A 76 7.39 0.72 -11.30
C SER A 76 7.34 -0.03 -12.64
N LEU A 77 7.89 -1.25 -12.70
CA LEU A 77 7.87 -2.09 -13.91
C LEU A 77 6.53 -2.81 -14.09
N GLY A 78 5.69 -2.87 -13.07
CA GLY A 78 4.37 -3.49 -13.13
C GLY A 78 3.32 -2.61 -13.79
N SER A 79 2.24 -3.24 -14.25
CA SER A 79 1.06 -2.53 -14.80
C SER A 79 0.08 -2.04 -13.74
N ALA A 80 0.16 -2.57 -12.54
CA ALA A 80 -0.70 -2.23 -11.41
C ALA A 80 0.05 -2.46 -10.08
N LEU A 81 -0.39 -1.75 -9.05
CA LEU A 81 0.06 -1.90 -7.67
C LEU A 81 -1.14 -1.66 -6.75
N THR A 82 -1.39 -2.59 -5.85
CA THR A 82 -2.39 -2.43 -4.80
C THR A 82 -1.70 -2.14 -3.47
N VAL A 83 -2.09 -1.05 -2.82
CA VAL A 83 -1.55 -0.65 -1.52
C VAL A 83 -2.66 -0.69 -0.48
N LEU A 84 -2.46 -1.48 0.57
CA LEU A 84 -3.37 -1.60 1.70
C LEU A 84 -2.88 -0.71 2.84
N CYS A 85 -3.76 0.18 3.28
CA CYS A 85 -3.50 1.10 4.38
C CYS A 85 -4.27 0.64 5.62
N GLY A 86 -3.53 0.31 6.68
CA GLY A 86 -4.10 -0.05 7.96
C GLY A 86 -4.33 1.16 8.85
N HIS A 87 -5.22 0.98 9.81
CA HIS A 87 -5.47 1.88 10.94
C HIS A 87 -5.49 1.07 12.22
N TYR A 88 -5.64 1.74 13.35
CA TYR A 88 -5.69 1.14 14.67
C TYR A 88 -4.38 0.43 15.03
N LYS A 89 -4.48 -0.78 15.55
CA LYS A 89 -3.31 -1.53 15.99
C LYS A 89 -2.61 -2.24 14.84
N ASP A 90 -3.39 -2.82 13.93
CA ASP A 90 -2.87 -3.55 12.75
C ASP A 90 -4.00 -4.01 11.82
N ILE A 91 -3.61 -4.65 10.73
CA ILE A 91 -4.47 -5.44 9.84
C ILE A 91 -4.38 -6.91 10.26
N ASP A 92 -5.48 -7.64 10.18
CA ASP A 92 -5.48 -9.09 10.44
C ASP A 92 -4.45 -9.80 9.55
N GLN A 93 -3.58 -10.61 10.17
CA GLN A 93 -2.49 -11.29 9.48
C GLN A 93 -2.96 -12.16 8.31
N ARG A 94 -4.19 -12.67 8.37
CA ARG A 94 -4.79 -13.45 7.28
C ARG A 94 -4.87 -12.68 5.96
N VAL A 95 -4.95 -11.35 6.00
CA VAL A 95 -4.89 -10.51 4.78
C VAL A 95 -3.57 -10.70 4.06
N VAL A 96 -2.47 -10.60 4.80
CA VAL A 96 -1.12 -10.79 4.26
C VAL A 96 -0.95 -12.19 3.68
N ASP A 97 -1.34 -13.19 4.46
CA ASP A 97 -1.14 -14.60 4.11
C ASP A 97 -1.99 -15.01 2.88
N LEU A 98 -3.26 -14.64 2.85
CA LEU A 98 -4.20 -15.04 1.79
C LEU A 98 -3.99 -14.27 0.48
N LEU A 99 -3.57 -13.01 0.55
CA LEU A 99 -3.29 -12.21 -0.64
C LEU A 99 -1.85 -12.35 -1.13
N GLY A 100 -0.97 -13.04 -0.38
CA GLY A 100 0.46 -13.07 -0.67
C GLY A 100 1.08 -11.67 -0.65
N ALA A 101 0.59 -10.81 0.24
CA ALA A 101 0.99 -9.41 0.29
C ALA A 101 2.36 -9.23 0.92
N GLU A 102 3.10 -8.21 0.47
CA GLU A 102 4.35 -7.80 1.09
C GLU A 102 4.08 -6.75 2.17
N GLU A 103 4.56 -6.98 3.39
CA GLU A 103 4.57 -5.95 4.42
C GLU A 103 5.80 -5.05 4.25
N ILE A 104 5.55 -3.75 4.07
CA ILE A 104 6.58 -2.73 3.83
C ILE A 104 6.50 -1.62 4.87
N SER A 105 7.65 -1.22 5.41
CA SER A 105 7.84 -0.12 6.35
C SER A 105 8.66 1.00 5.72
N LEU A 106 8.37 2.25 6.07
CA LEU A 106 9.22 3.38 5.70
C LEU A 106 10.44 3.53 6.61
N GLY A 107 10.38 3.01 7.83
CA GLY A 107 11.44 3.18 8.82
C GLY A 107 11.03 2.68 10.20
N ASP A 108 11.92 2.88 11.16
CA ASP A 108 11.75 2.47 12.56
C ASP A 108 10.89 3.51 13.32
N PHE A 109 9.65 3.66 12.94
CA PHE A 109 8.64 4.52 13.59
C PHE A 109 7.23 4.08 13.22
N VAL A 110 6.26 4.50 14.03
CA VAL A 110 4.83 4.18 13.85
C VAL A 110 4.08 5.44 13.43
N LEU A 111 3.21 5.30 12.44
CA LEU A 111 2.29 6.33 11.97
C LEU A 111 0.86 6.02 12.45
N SER A 112 -0.01 7.03 12.46
CA SER A 112 -1.41 6.86 12.86
C SER A 112 -2.24 6.02 11.89
N GLY A 113 -1.77 5.87 10.64
CA GLY A 113 -2.39 5.08 9.59
C GLY A 113 -1.41 4.82 8.45
N GLY A 114 -1.76 3.94 7.54
CA GLY A 114 -0.91 3.55 6.42
C GLY A 114 -0.86 4.57 5.28
N GLU A 115 -1.81 5.50 5.19
CA GLU A 115 -1.95 6.41 4.06
C GLU A 115 -0.74 7.33 3.85
N PRO A 116 -0.12 7.96 4.87
CA PRO A 116 1.09 8.76 4.66
C PRO A 116 2.25 7.93 4.11
N ALA A 117 2.40 6.68 4.59
CA ALA A 117 3.41 5.76 4.09
C ALA A 117 3.11 5.34 2.63
N ALA A 118 1.85 5.04 2.32
CA ALA A 118 1.41 4.72 0.97
C ALA A 118 1.70 5.86 -0.02
N LEU A 119 1.48 7.11 0.38
CA LEU A 119 1.80 8.28 -0.45
C LEU A 119 3.29 8.36 -0.77
N CYS A 120 4.16 8.09 0.20
CA CYS A 120 5.62 8.05 -0.02
C CYS A 120 6.01 6.95 -1.02
N VAL A 121 5.46 5.74 -0.86
CA VAL A 121 5.70 4.62 -1.78
C VAL A 121 5.20 4.94 -3.18
N ILE A 122 3.98 5.44 -3.30
CA ILE A 122 3.36 5.81 -4.59
C ILE A 122 4.19 6.89 -5.28
N ASP A 123 4.62 7.92 -4.57
CA ASP A 123 5.46 8.98 -5.15
C ASP A 123 6.78 8.41 -5.67
N ALA A 124 7.47 7.61 -4.86
CA ALA A 124 8.73 6.97 -5.23
C ALA A 124 8.60 6.06 -6.48
N VAL A 125 7.48 5.33 -6.61
CA VAL A 125 7.20 4.46 -7.76
C VAL A 125 6.81 5.28 -8.99
N VAL A 126 5.89 6.23 -8.85
CA VAL A 126 5.33 6.99 -9.98
C VAL A 126 6.38 7.87 -10.63
N ARG A 127 7.30 8.46 -9.86
CA ARG A 127 8.38 9.29 -10.44
C ARG A 127 9.33 8.52 -11.36
N LEU A 128 9.40 7.19 -11.24
CA LEU A 128 10.22 6.31 -12.09
C LEU A 128 9.53 5.92 -13.41
N LEU A 129 8.24 6.22 -13.56
CA LEU A 129 7.54 5.95 -14.81
C LEU A 129 8.07 6.85 -15.94
N PRO A 130 8.30 6.29 -17.15
CA PRO A 130 8.74 7.09 -18.30
C PRO A 130 7.80 8.27 -18.55
N GLY A 131 8.36 9.48 -18.60
CA GLY A 131 7.59 10.72 -18.81
C GLY A 131 6.92 11.33 -17.58
N ALA A 132 7.05 10.71 -16.39
CA ALA A 132 6.49 11.26 -15.14
C ALA A 132 7.26 12.52 -14.68
N ILE A 133 8.57 12.52 -14.83
CA ILE A 133 9.45 13.68 -14.64
C ILE A 133 10.00 14.13 -16.00
N SER A 134 10.32 15.42 -16.11
CA SER A 134 10.73 16.05 -17.36
C SER A 134 12.11 15.65 -17.85
N ASP A 135 12.92 15.02 -17.01
CA ASP A 135 14.27 14.61 -17.32
C ASP A 135 14.53 13.21 -16.73
N HIS A 136 14.62 12.21 -17.62
CA HIS A 136 14.90 10.82 -17.27
C HIS A 136 16.30 10.63 -16.69
N GLU A 137 17.28 11.41 -17.14
CA GLU A 137 18.65 11.37 -16.61
C GLU A 137 18.68 11.87 -15.15
N SER A 138 17.87 12.87 -14.84
CA SER A 138 17.69 13.36 -13.46
C SER A 138 17.17 12.29 -12.50
N ALA A 139 16.24 11.44 -12.95
CA ALA A 139 15.67 10.39 -12.10
C ALA A 139 16.63 9.23 -11.85
N SER A 140 17.52 8.95 -12.83
CA SER A 140 18.50 7.85 -12.75
C SER A 140 19.81 8.27 -12.06
N SER A 141 20.09 9.57 -11.96
CA SER A 141 21.28 10.14 -11.31
C SER A 141 20.99 10.79 -9.95
N ASP A 142 19.85 10.50 -9.36
CA ASP A 142 19.42 11.09 -8.09
C ASP A 142 20.35 10.65 -6.94
N SER A 143 20.54 11.53 -5.97
CA SER A 143 21.47 11.37 -4.83
C SER A 143 21.21 10.14 -3.94
N ALA A 144 20.10 9.41 -4.14
CA ALA A 144 19.79 8.15 -3.48
C ALA A 144 20.40 6.91 -4.16
N MET A 145 20.98 7.06 -5.37
CA MET A 145 21.63 5.96 -6.06
C MET A 145 23.04 5.74 -5.49
N PRO A 146 23.44 4.51 -5.15
CA PRO A 146 24.82 4.22 -4.84
C PRO A 146 25.70 4.52 -6.06
N PRO A 147 26.93 4.96 -5.87
CA PRO A 147 27.87 5.25 -6.95
C PRO A 147 28.19 4.02 -7.76
#